data_96604eaa6b0a5eabc92e29711ca3a5e3
#
_entry.id   96604eaa6b0a5eabc92e29711ca3a5e3
#
_cell.length_a   1.000
_cell.length_b   1.000
_cell.length_c   1.000
_cell.angle_alpha   90.00
_cell.angle_beta   90.00
_cell.angle_gamma   90.00
#
_symmetry.space_group_name_H-M   'P 1'
#
loop_
_entity.id
_entity.type
_entity.pdbx_description
1 polymer ?
#
loop_
_entity_poly.entity_id
_entity_poly.type
_entity_poly.pdbx_seq_one_letter_code
_entity_poly.pdbx_strand_id
1 'polypeptide(L)'
;MPLAITSYEFSLFLHITAVVVGFGATFAESVMFPVAMKMSARYLPYVHRLQLTLNQYFAVPALIVVLATGFYQVSEGNWELGDFWISAALAIVIVIALLNLLYFIPADRRLAPMVEREVADAGAGDVTLSAQYRREATREGIAGTVTGILLVVAIWLMVDKPGA
;
A
#
# COMPACT_ATOMS: atom_id res chain seq x y z
N MET A 1 -21.37 4.19 -34.73
CA MET A 1 -21.83 4.40 -33.36
C MET A 1 -20.69 5.09 -32.60
N PRO A 2 -20.87 6.29 -32.07
CA PRO A 2 -19.86 6.85 -31.22
C PRO A 2 -19.82 6.00 -29.92
N LEU A 3 -18.64 5.46 -29.60
CA LEU A 3 -18.34 4.85 -28.31
C LEU A 3 -18.24 5.97 -27.26
N ALA A 4 -19.38 6.53 -26.87
CA ALA A 4 -19.42 7.49 -25.78
C ALA A 4 -19.30 6.69 -24.47
N ILE A 5 -18.12 6.72 -23.85
CA ILE A 5 -17.89 6.16 -22.52
C ILE A 5 -18.81 6.91 -21.56
N THR A 6 -19.64 6.18 -20.80
CA THR A 6 -20.48 6.76 -19.77
C THR A 6 -19.62 7.23 -18.57
N SER A 7 -20.15 8.16 -17.78
CA SER A 7 -19.46 8.64 -16.57
C SER A 7 -19.20 7.49 -15.60
N TYR A 8 -20.10 6.53 -15.52
CA TYR A 8 -19.94 5.33 -14.70
C TYR A 8 -18.78 4.46 -15.18
N GLU A 9 -18.72 4.14 -16.49
CA GLU A 9 -17.63 3.35 -17.08
C GLU A 9 -16.27 4.03 -16.91
N PHE A 10 -16.23 5.36 -17.07
CA PHE A 10 -15.01 6.13 -16.82
C PHE A 10 -14.58 6.06 -15.35
N SER A 11 -15.51 6.20 -14.40
CA SER A 11 -15.25 6.03 -12.98
C SER A 11 -14.75 4.63 -12.65
N LEU A 12 -15.37 3.60 -13.24
CA LEU A 12 -14.94 2.20 -13.07
C LEU A 12 -13.53 1.96 -13.60
N PHE A 13 -13.21 2.52 -14.77
CA PHE A 13 -11.86 2.47 -15.31
C PHE A 13 -10.84 3.10 -14.37
N LEU A 14 -11.12 4.29 -13.83
CA LEU A 14 -10.24 4.97 -12.88
C LEU A 14 -10.10 4.17 -11.59
N HIS A 15 -11.20 3.60 -11.09
CA HIS A 15 -11.19 2.77 -9.87
C HIS A 15 -10.28 1.56 -10.03
N ILE A 16 -10.48 0.78 -11.08
CA ILE A 16 -9.67 -0.41 -11.37
C ILE A 16 -8.20 -0.02 -11.57
N THR A 17 -7.93 1.06 -12.32
CA THR A 17 -6.56 1.54 -12.55
C THR A 17 -5.90 1.92 -11.23
N ALA A 18 -6.60 2.64 -10.35
CA ALA A 18 -6.08 3.02 -9.04
C ALA A 18 -5.83 1.79 -8.14
N VAL A 19 -6.72 0.80 -8.16
CA VAL A 19 -6.51 -0.48 -7.45
C VAL A 19 -5.23 -1.17 -7.96
N VAL A 20 -5.04 -1.27 -9.28
CA VAL A 20 -3.86 -1.91 -9.88
C VAL A 20 -2.58 -1.16 -9.50
N VAL A 21 -2.59 0.17 -9.56
CA VAL A 21 -1.41 1.00 -9.19
C VAL A 21 -1.10 0.87 -7.70
N GLY A 22 -2.10 0.99 -6.83
CA GLY A 22 -1.92 0.88 -5.38
C GLY A 22 -1.48 -0.52 -4.94
N PHE A 23 -2.10 -1.56 -5.50
CA PHE A 23 -1.72 -2.95 -5.25
C PHE A 23 -0.30 -3.24 -5.75
N GLY A 24 0.02 -2.78 -6.97
CA GLY A 24 1.36 -2.95 -7.55
C GLY A 24 2.45 -2.32 -6.70
N ALA A 25 2.23 -1.12 -6.15
CA ALA A 25 3.14 -0.46 -5.22
C ALA A 25 3.35 -1.30 -3.96
N THR A 26 2.27 -1.71 -3.27
CA THR A 26 2.33 -2.52 -2.04
C THR A 26 3.00 -3.87 -2.28
N PHE A 27 2.73 -4.51 -3.42
CA PHE A 27 3.35 -5.78 -3.78
C PHE A 27 4.85 -5.63 -4.06
N ALA A 28 5.25 -4.57 -4.76
CA ALA A 28 6.66 -4.28 -5.00
C ALA A 28 7.43 -4.08 -3.68
N GLU A 29 6.87 -3.33 -2.73
CA GLU A 29 7.46 -3.10 -1.40
C GLU A 29 7.70 -4.40 -0.64
N SER A 30 6.77 -5.35 -0.70
CA SER A 30 6.89 -6.64 0.00
C SER A 30 8.10 -7.47 -0.45
N VAL A 31 8.59 -7.25 -1.67
CA VAL A 31 9.72 -7.98 -2.26
C VAL A 31 11.05 -7.25 -2.07
N MET A 32 11.03 -5.93 -1.99
CA MET A 32 12.25 -5.09 -1.95
C MET A 32 13.13 -5.38 -0.75
N PHE A 33 12.56 -5.43 0.45
CA PHE A 33 13.32 -5.64 1.68
C PHE A 33 14.01 -7.01 1.74
N PRO A 34 13.32 -8.15 1.49
CA PRO A 34 13.97 -9.46 1.44
C PRO A 34 15.07 -9.56 0.39
N VAL A 35 14.88 -8.92 -0.78
CA VAL A 35 15.89 -8.90 -1.84
C VAL A 35 17.13 -8.12 -1.40
N ALA A 36 16.96 -6.92 -0.84
CA ALA A 36 18.07 -6.11 -0.35
C ALA A 36 18.88 -6.84 0.73
N MET A 37 18.20 -7.51 1.68
CA MET A 37 18.85 -8.29 2.72
C MET A 37 19.67 -9.47 2.19
N LYS A 38 19.23 -10.10 1.10
CA LYS A 38 19.98 -11.18 0.43
C LYS A 38 21.20 -10.66 -0.33
N MET A 39 21.14 -9.42 -0.83
CA MET A 39 22.26 -8.80 -1.54
C MET A 39 23.27 -8.20 -0.55
N SER A 40 22.89 -7.19 0.18
CA SER A 40 23.67 -6.53 1.23
C SER A 40 22.80 -5.54 2.00
N ALA A 41 22.99 -5.46 3.31
CA ALA A 41 22.32 -4.46 4.16
C ALA A 41 22.61 -3.00 3.73
N ARG A 42 23.66 -2.76 2.93
CA ARG A 42 23.99 -1.46 2.36
C ARG A 42 22.92 -0.89 1.42
N TYR A 43 22.03 -1.73 0.88
CA TYR A 43 20.92 -1.30 0.02
C TYR A 43 19.68 -0.86 0.82
N LEU A 44 19.61 -1.14 2.11
CA LEU A 44 18.44 -0.81 2.94
C LEU A 44 18.08 0.68 2.98
N PRO A 45 19.03 1.64 3.01
CA PRO A 45 18.69 3.06 2.89
C PRO A 45 17.92 3.39 1.61
N TYR A 46 18.35 2.81 0.50
CA TYR A 46 17.66 2.97 -0.79
C TYR A 46 16.25 2.34 -0.76
N VAL A 47 16.11 1.17 -0.14
CA VAL A 47 14.81 0.48 -0.01
C VAL A 47 13.81 1.35 0.74
N HIS A 48 14.15 1.86 1.93
CA HIS A 48 13.24 2.72 2.70
C HIS A 48 12.88 4.03 1.98
N ARG A 49 13.83 4.64 1.26
CA ARG A 49 13.54 5.81 0.44
C ARG A 49 12.60 5.48 -0.71
N LEU A 50 12.76 4.33 -1.34
CA LEU A 50 11.89 3.89 -2.42
C LEU A 50 10.50 3.55 -1.90
N GLN A 51 10.38 2.83 -0.77
CA GLN A 51 9.10 2.56 -0.10
C GLN A 51 8.37 3.86 0.25
N LEU A 52 9.08 4.83 0.85
CA LEU A 52 8.51 6.14 1.14
C LEU A 52 7.97 6.83 -0.13
N THR A 53 8.72 6.75 -1.24
CA THR A 53 8.30 7.32 -2.52
C THR A 53 7.06 6.61 -3.07
N LEU A 54 7.04 5.27 -3.05
CA LEU A 54 5.90 4.48 -3.50
C LEU A 54 4.65 4.75 -2.65
N ASN A 55 4.80 4.81 -1.34
CA ASN A 55 3.70 5.14 -0.45
C ASN A 55 3.13 6.53 -0.70
N GLN A 56 3.98 7.56 -0.82
CA GLN A 56 3.54 8.94 -0.95
C GLN A 56 2.98 9.28 -2.34
N TYR A 57 3.59 8.78 -3.40
CA TYR A 57 3.27 9.20 -4.77
C TYR A 57 2.42 8.20 -5.56
N PHE A 58 2.29 6.96 -5.07
CA PHE A 58 1.48 5.93 -5.73
C PHE A 58 0.37 5.42 -4.82
N ALA A 59 0.68 4.90 -3.63
CA ALA A 59 -0.32 4.31 -2.77
C ALA A 59 -1.33 5.35 -2.23
N VAL A 60 -0.88 6.49 -1.71
CA VAL A 60 -1.79 7.54 -1.20
C VAL A 60 -2.69 8.11 -2.29
N PRO A 61 -2.19 8.54 -3.47
CA PRO A 61 -3.07 8.99 -4.55
C PRO A 61 -4.02 7.90 -5.04
N ALA A 62 -3.56 6.66 -5.15
CA ALA A 62 -4.41 5.54 -5.54
C ALA A 62 -5.57 5.34 -4.54
N LEU A 63 -5.29 5.36 -3.22
CA LEU A 63 -6.31 5.25 -2.18
C LEU A 63 -7.36 6.38 -2.27
N ILE A 64 -6.93 7.61 -2.55
CA ILE A 64 -7.84 8.76 -2.74
C ILE A 64 -8.75 8.50 -3.95
N VAL A 65 -8.19 8.08 -5.07
CA VAL A 65 -8.96 7.78 -6.29
C VAL A 65 -9.91 6.61 -6.06
N VAL A 66 -9.46 5.53 -5.40
CA VAL A 66 -10.30 4.36 -5.05
C VAL A 66 -11.49 4.79 -4.20
N LEU A 67 -11.29 5.60 -3.16
CA LEU A 67 -12.38 6.09 -2.32
C LEU A 67 -13.35 6.99 -3.09
N ALA A 68 -12.84 7.98 -3.81
CA ALA A 68 -13.68 8.91 -4.56
C ALA A 68 -14.53 8.20 -5.63
N THR A 69 -13.90 7.33 -6.42
CA THR A 69 -14.60 6.57 -7.46
C THR A 69 -15.52 5.50 -6.89
N GLY A 70 -15.15 4.88 -5.77
CA GLY A 70 -15.98 3.90 -5.06
C GLY A 70 -17.27 4.52 -4.54
N PHE A 71 -17.21 5.69 -3.90
CA PHE A 71 -18.41 6.42 -3.46
C PHE A 71 -19.30 6.83 -4.63
N TYR A 72 -18.70 7.33 -5.72
CA TYR A 72 -19.45 7.66 -6.93
C TYR A 72 -20.17 6.44 -7.51
N GLN A 73 -19.50 5.27 -7.60
CA GLN A 73 -20.10 4.05 -8.13
C GLN A 73 -21.23 3.51 -7.26
N VAL A 74 -21.14 3.66 -5.94
CA VAL A 74 -22.25 3.29 -5.03
C VAL A 74 -23.46 4.16 -5.30
N SER A 75 -23.27 5.49 -5.46
CA SER A 75 -24.38 6.42 -5.70
C SER A 75 -25.08 6.23 -7.05
N GLU A 76 -24.34 5.87 -8.10
CA GLU A 76 -24.86 5.70 -9.46
C GLU A 76 -25.34 4.24 -9.73
N GLY A 77 -24.79 3.27 -9.00
CA GLY A 77 -25.02 1.84 -9.25
C GLY A 77 -26.23 1.24 -8.55
N ASN A 78 -27.07 2.05 -7.90
CA ASN A 78 -28.20 1.59 -7.04
C ASN A 78 -27.76 0.62 -5.91
N TRP A 79 -26.55 0.81 -5.38
CA TRP A 79 -26.02 0.08 -4.24
C TRP A 79 -26.20 0.90 -2.97
N GLU A 80 -26.31 0.22 -1.83
CA GLU A 80 -26.38 0.89 -0.54
C GLU A 80 -25.04 0.76 0.21
N LEU A 81 -24.62 1.84 0.90
CA LEU A 81 -23.43 1.76 1.77
C LEU A 81 -23.59 0.73 2.89
N GLY A 82 -24.84 0.33 3.19
CA GLY A 82 -25.18 -0.73 4.13
C GLY A 82 -24.95 -2.14 3.61
N ASP A 83 -24.78 -2.32 2.32
CA ASP A 83 -24.46 -3.63 1.74
C ASP A 83 -23.17 -4.16 2.34
N PHE A 84 -23.17 -5.41 2.81
CA PHE A 84 -22.06 -5.99 3.57
C PHE A 84 -20.73 -5.90 2.83
N TRP A 85 -20.72 -6.26 1.55
CA TRP A 85 -19.50 -6.25 0.75
C TRP A 85 -18.92 -4.85 0.54
N ILE A 86 -19.77 -3.80 0.43
CA ILE A 86 -19.36 -2.40 0.29
C ILE A 86 -18.81 -1.89 1.63
N SER A 87 -19.57 -2.06 2.71
CA SER A 87 -19.16 -1.57 4.04
C SER A 87 -17.89 -2.25 4.53
N ALA A 88 -17.75 -3.56 4.29
CA ALA A 88 -16.55 -4.31 4.65
C ALA A 88 -15.33 -3.86 3.82
N ALA A 89 -15.47 -3.74 2.49
CA ALA A 89 -14.39 -3.27 1.65
C ALA A 89 -14.00 -1.82 1.98
N LEU A 90 -14.96 -0.93 2.22
CA LEU A 90 -14.71 0.45 2.64
C LEU A 90 -13.95 0.50 3.97
N ALA A 91 -14.35 -0.30 4.95
CA ALA A 91 -13.65 -0.38 6.23
C ALA A 91 -12.19 -0.83 6.04
N ILE A 92 -11.95 -1.85 5.20
CA ILE A 92 -10.60 -2.33 4.88
C ILE A 92 -9.77 -1.21 4.23
N VAL A 93 -10.31 -0.52 3.23
CA VAL A 93 -9.58 0.56 2.52
C VAL A 93 -9.26 1.72 3.48
N ILE A 94 -10.17 2.07 4.38
CA ILE A 94 -9.91 3.08 5.43
C ILE A 94 -8.79 2.62 6.37
N VAL A 95 -8.80 1.36 6.83
CA VAL A 95 -7.73 0.80 7.66
C VAL A 95 -6.39 0.86 6.93
N ILE A 96 -6.35 0.46 5.66
CA ILE A 96 -5.13 0.54 4.82
C ILE A 96 -4.65 1.99 4.70
N ALA A 97 -5.54 2.95 4.46
CA ALA A 97 -5.20 4.36 4.38
C ALA A 97 -4.61 4.90 5.70
N LEU A 98 -5.22 4.54 6.82
CA LEU A 98 -4.70 4.91 8.15
C LEU A 98 -3.34 4.28 8.43
N LEU A 99 -3.16 2.99 8.11
CA LEU A 99 -1.86 2.32 8.25
C LEU A 99 -0.80 3.01 7.38
N ASN A 100 -1.14 3.38 6.15
CA ASN A 100 -0.19 4.06 5.26
C ASN A 100 0.23 5.42 5.84
N LEU A 101 -0.72 6.26 6.21
CA LEU A 101 -0.47 7.62 6.65
C LEU A 101 0.14 7.70 8.06
N LEU A 102 -0.31 6.85 8.99
CA LEU A 102 0.04 6.95 10.40
C LEU A 102 1.15 5.98 10.82
N TYR A 103 1.41 4.94 10.04
CA TYR A 103 2.39 3.92 10.37
C TYR A 103 3.51 3.81 9.34
N PHE A 104 3.24 3.42 8.08
CA PHE A 104 4.29 3.15 7.09
C PHE A 104 5.11 4.39 6.74
N ILE A 105 4.48 5.49 6.34
CA ILE A 105 5.20 6.74 6.00
C ILE A 105 6.05 7.25 7.19
N PRO A 106 5.54 7.32 8.44
CA PRO A 106 6.38 7.68 9.58
C PRO A 106 7.47 6.65 9.91
N ALA A 107 7.24 5.34 9.69
CA ALA A 107 8.23 4.31 9.92
C ALA A 107 9.41 4.46 8.96
N ASP A 108 9.16 4.54 7.65
CA ASP A 108 10.20 4.75 6.64
C ASP A 108 11.01 6.02 6.86
N ARG A 109 10.34 7.12 7.24
CA ARG A 109 11.02 8.39 7.58
C ARG A 109 11.98 8.27 8.78
N ARG A 110 11.76 7.30 9.68
CA ARG A 110 12.63 7.03 10.83
C ARG A 110 13.69 5.99 10.50
N LEU A 111 13.32 4.93 9.78
CA LEU A 111 14.20 3.80 9.48
C LEU A 111 15.27 4.17 8.45
N ALA A 112 14.94 4.98 7.44
CA ALA A 112 15.91 5.39 6.44
C ALA A 112 17.15 6.08 7.05
N PRO A 113 17.03 7.16 7.85
CA PRO A 113 18.21 7.79 8.45
C PRO A 113 18.90 6.93 9.50
N MET A 114 18.17 6.01 10.15
CA MET A 114 18.77 5.08 11.11
C MET A 114 19.73 4.12 10.40
N VAL A 115 19.27 3.45 9.36
CA VAL A 115 20.12 2.52 8.62
C VAL A 115 21.21 3.23 7.79
N GLU A 116 20.97 4.47 7.34
CA GLU A 116 22.02 5.28 6.70
C GLU A 116 23.21 5.51 7.62
N ARG A 117 22.99 5.80 8.90
CA ARG A 117 24.04 5.95 9.90
C ARG A 117 24.77 4.63 10.13
N GLU A 118 24.05 3.51 10.31
CA GLU A 118 24.64 2.19 10.50
C GLU A 118 25.52 1.77 9.32
N VAL A 119 25.10 2.10 8.10
CA VAL A 119 25.89 1.87 6.88
C VAL A 119 27.14 2.77 6.83
N ALA A 120 27.00 4.05 7.20
CA ALA A 120 28.12 4.99 7.24
C ALA A 120 29.14 4.59 8.30
N ASP A 121 28.70 4.20 9.49
CA ASP A 121 29.58 3.78 10.59
C ASP A 121 30.35 2.48 10.25
N ALA A 122 29.77 1.60 9.44
CA ALA A 122 30.46 0.38 8.98
C ALA A 122 31.62 0.65 8.00
N GLY A 123 31.69 1.83 7.39
CA GLY A 123 32.71 2.17 6.39
C GLY A 123 32.76 1.13 5.27
N ALA A 124 33.92 0.49 5.06
CA ALA A 124 34.10 -0.59 4.09
C ALA A 124 33.82 -2.00 4.66
N GLY A 125 33.59 -2.10 5.99
CA GLY A 125 33.34 -3.36 6.69
C GLY A 125 31.88 -3.85 6.57
N ASP A 126 31.55 -4.93 7.25
CA ASP A 126 30.21 -5.48 7.30
C ASP A 126 29.25 -4.58 8.09
N VAL A 127 28.05 -4.35 7.57
CA VAL A 127 27.03 -3.55 8.23
C VAL A 127 26.37 -4.38 9.34
N THR A 128 26.52 -3.91 10.58
CA THR A 128 25.84 -4.51 11.73
C THR A 128 24.58 -3.72 12.05
N LEU A 129 23.43 -4.29 11.74
CA LEU A 129 22.14 -3.69 12.04
C LEU A 129 21.82 -3.77 13.53
N SER A 130 21.43 -2.64 14.13
CA SER A 130 21.04 -2.55 15.53
C SER A 130 19.80 -3.40 15.85
N ALA A 131 19.68 -3.82 17.10
CA ALA A 131 18.50 -4.54 17.58
C ALA A 131 17.22 -3.70 17.46
N GLN A 132 17.33 -2.38 17.57
CA GLN A 132 16.22 -1.46 17.40
C GLN A 132 15.75 -1.47 15.95
N TYR A 133 16.65 -1.27 14.98
CA TYR A 133 16.32 -1.30 13.55
C TYR A 133 15.65 -2.62 13.16
N ARG A 134 16.25 -3.76 13.54
CA ARG A 134 15.69 -5.08 13.22
C ARG A 134 14.28 -5.27 13.77
N ARG A 135 14.00 -4.80 14.98
CA ARG A 135 12.67 -4.90 15.60
C ARG A 135 11.64 -4.06 14.85
N GLU A 136 11.99 -2.82 14.51
CA GLU A 136 11.08 -1.92 13.79
C GLU A 136 10.84 -2.41 12.36
N ALA A 137 11.87 -2.80 11.63
CA ALA A 137 11.75 -3.36 10.29
C ALA A 137 10.93 -4.67 10.26
N THR A 138 11.07 -5.53 11.28
CA THR A 138 10.25 -6.75 11.40
C THR A 138 8.77 -6.39 11.61
N ARG A 139 8.46 -5.41 12.44
CA ARG A 139 7.08 -4.96 12.67
C ARG A 139 6.47 -4.36 11.40
N GLU A 140 7.26 -3.58 10.67
CA GLU A 140 6.85 -3.02 9.40
C GLU A 140 6.57 -4.12 8.37
N GLY A 141 7.41 -5.14 8.26
CA GLY A 141 7.19 -6.30 7.40
C GLY A 141 5.93 -7.10 7.76
N ILE A 142 5.64 -7.29 9.06
CA ILE A 142 4.40 -7.94 9.51
C ILE A 142 3.18 -7.09 9.13
N ALA A 143 3.23 -5.78 9.41
CA ALA A 143 2.15 -4.86 9.05
C ALA A 143 1.91 -4.84 7.53
N GLY A 144 2.99 -4.84 6.72
CA GLY A 144 2.92 -4.93 5.26
C GLY A 144 2.25 -6.23 4.78
N THR A 145 2.59 -7.36 5.39
CA THR A 145 1.95 -8.66 5.08
C THR A 145 0.46 -8.63 5.39
N VAL A 146 0.07 -8.10 6.55
CA VAL A 146 -1.35 -7.95 6.93
C VAL A 146 -2.07 -7.03 5.95
N THR A 147 -1.47 -5.90 5.58
CA THR A 147 -2.02 -4.97 4.58
C THR A 147 -2.22 -5.64 3.23
N GLY A 148 -1.26 -6.44 2.77
CA GLY A 148 -1.39 -7.21 1.53
C GLY A 148 -2.56 -8.20 1.56
N ILE A 149 -2.75 -8.91 2.67
CA ILE A 149 -3.89 -9.82 2.85
C ILE A 149 -5.22 -9.05 2.84
N LEU A 150 -5.31 -7.95 3.56
CA LEU A 150 -6.50 -7.09 3.59
C LEU A 150 -6.85 -6.56 2.19
N LEU A 151 -5.84 -6.21 1.40
CA LEU A 151 -6.04 -5.75 0.03
C LEU A 151 -6.65 -6.86 -0.86
N VAL A 152 -6.12 -8.08 -0.76
CA VAL A 152 -6.68 -9.24 -1.48
C VAL A 152 -8.13 -9.50 -1.06
N VAL A 153 -8.43 -9.42 0.23
CA VAL A 153 -9.80 -9.57 0.74
C VAL A 153 -10.72 -8.48 0.20
N ALA A 154 -10.26 -7.21 0.16
CA ALA A 154 -11.06 -6.12 -0.41
C ALA A 154 -11.37 -6.36 -1.90
N ILE A 155 -10.40 -6.82 -2.68
CA ILE A 155 -10.61 -7.17 -4.10
C ILE A 155 -11.63 -8.31 -4.22
N TRP A 156 -11.49 -9.36 -3.40
CA TRP A 156 -12.43 -10.46 -3.39
C TRP A 156 -13.87 -10.01 -3.10
N LEU A 157 -14.06 -9.17 -2.08
CA LEU A 157 -15.38 -8.60 -1.75
C LEU A 157 -16.00 -7.83 -2.92
N MET A 158 -15.17 -7.08 -3.67
CA MET A 158 -15.62 -6.31 -4.85
C MET A 158 -16.00 -7.20 -6.03
N VAL A 159 -15.38 -8.37 -6.16
CA VAL A 159 -15.65 -9.32 -7.26
C VAL A 159 -16.83 -10.23 -6.93
N ASP A 160 -16.84 -10.84 -5.75
CA ASP A 160 -17.81 -11.85 -5.34
C ASP A 160 -19.12 -11.24 -4.82
N LYS A 161 -19.06 -10.01 -4.27
CA LYS A 161 -20.21 -9.26 -3.73
C LYS A 161 -21.10 -10.10 -2.81
N PRO A 162 -20.57 -10.72 -1.76
CA PRO A 162 -21.36 -11.61 -0.91
C PRO A 162 -22.54 -10.86 -0.28
N GLY A 163 -23.75 -11.40 -0.49
CA GLY A 163 -24.99 -10.84 0.02
C GLY A 163 -25.64 -9.79 -0.89
N ALA A 164 -25.18 -9.67 -2.14
CA ALA A 164 -25.81 -8.80 -3.15
C ALA A 164 -26.98 -9.51 -3.86
#